data_4e1e073ac4edbd41086131a1da89b6f9
#
_entry.id   4e1e073ac4edbd41086131a1da89b6f9
#
_cell.length_a   1.000
_cell.length_b   1.000
_cell.length_c   1.000
_cell.angle_alpha   90.00
_cell.angle_beta   90.00
_cell.angle_gamma   90.00
#
_symmetry.space_group_name_H-M   'P 1'
#
loop_
_entity.id
_entity.type
_entity.pdbx_description
1 polymer ?
#
loop_
_entity_poly.entity_id
_entity_poly.type
_entity_poly.pdbx_seq_one_letter_code
_entity_poly.pdbx_strand_id
1 'polypeptide(L)'
;MIVVSAQLTNWGEKSARQAIELTEYFIENFAVDTGRIYAAGYSAGGETMSRAVSMRPGLYAAYLHGASQWDGDYAPIAENGVAVYIYMAEGDEYYGSAKARSAYENLHEAYENAGWSDTDIDKVLRIETPDNAFFNEKGIYNYHGGANVVFDDPDNLNWVISHSKG
;
A
#
# COMPACT_ATOMS: atom_id res chain seq x y z
N MET A 1 -16.83 -0.87 -9.89
CA MET A 1 -15.77 -0.26 -9.05
C MET A 1 -15.56 1.18 -9.49
N ILE A 2 -15.40 2.12 -8.55
CA ILE A 2 -14.98 3.50 -8.84
C ILE A 2 -13.46 3.55 -8.60
N VAL A 3 -12.71 4.08 -9.57
CA VAL A 3 -11.26 4.30 -9.44
C VAL A 3 -11.03 5.81 -9.44
N VAL A 4 -10.30 6.30 -8.43
CA VAL A 4 -10.00 7.73 -8.28
C VAL A 4 -8.48 7.91 -8.30
N SER A 5 -7.99 8.69 -9.25
CA SER A 5 -6.59 9.09 -9.36
C SER A 5 -6.46 10.57 -9.01
N ALA A 6 -5.92 10.86 -7.83
CA ALA A 6 -5.81 12.22 -7.32
C ALA A 6 -4.58 12.95 -7.88
N GLN A 7 -4.76 14.18 -8.35
CA GLN A 7 -3.66 15.11 -8.60
C GLN A 7 -3.31 15.81 -7.28
N LEU A 8 -2.24 15.36 -6.62
CA LEU A 8 -1.80 15.89 -5.34
C LEU A 8 -0.80 17.06 -5.49
N THR A 9 -0.63 17.88 -4.45
CA THR A 9 0.22 19.08 -4.50
C THR A 9 1.68 18.83 -4.12
N ASN A 10 1.94 17.81 -3.30
CA ASN A 10 3.28 17.37 -2.88
C ASN A 10 3.24 15.90 -2.42
N TRP A 11 4.28 15.42 -1.72
CA TRP A 11 4.36 14.03 -1.23
C TRP A 11 4.25 13.90 0.28
N GLY A 12 4.00 15.03 0.98
CA GLY A 12 3.96 15.07 2.43
C GLY A 12 2.55 15.01 3.01
N GLU A 13 2.44 15.42 4.27
CA GLU A 13 1.20 15.38 5.06
C GLU A 13 0.04 16.14 4.41
N LYS A 14 0.31 17.29 3.77
CA LYS A 14 -0.73 18.05 3.09
C LYS A 14 -1.44 17.21 2.02
N SER A 15 -0.70 16.48 1.21
CA SER A 15 -1.27 15.62 0.18
C SER A 15 -1.91 14.36 0.76
N ALA A 16 -1.40 13.84 1.88
CA ALA A 16 -2.06 12.76 2.61
C ALA A 16 -3.45 13.21 3.09
N ARG A 17 -3.58 14.41 3.64
CA ARG A 17 -4.89 15.00 4.02
C ARG A 17 -5.81 15.18 2.82
N GLN A 18 -5.30 15.64 1.67
CA GLN A 18 -6.08 15.76 0.44
C GLN A 18 -6.62 14.40 -0.04
N ALA A 19 -5.82 13.34 0.05
CA ALA A 19 -6.26 11.98 -0.30
C ALA A 19 -7.37 11.48 0.66
N ILE A 20 -7.24 11.77 1.95
CA ILE A 20 -8.25 11.45 2.96
C ILE A 20 -9.55 12.22 2.67
N GLU A 21 -9.49 13.55 2.51
CA GLU A 21 -10.64 14.40 2.21
C GLU A 21 -11.36 13.96 0.93
N LEU A 22 -10.59 13.57 -0.10
CA LEU A 22 -11.15 13.05 -1.33
C LEU A 22 -11.88 11.71 -1.10
N THR A 23 -11.30 10.82 -0.31
CA THR A 23 -11.95 9.55 0.06
C THR A 23 -13.25 9.77 0.81
N GLU A 24 -13.25 10.66 1.81
CA GLU A 24 -14.43 11.04 2.58
C GLU A 24 -15.50 11.70 1.69
N TYR A 25 -15.11 12.57 0.76
CA TYR A 25 -16.02 13.15 -0.22
C TYR A 25 -16.76 12.08 -1.05
N PHE A 26 -16.05 11.03 -1.50
CA PHE A 26 -16.72 9.95 -2.22
C PHE A 26 -17.64 9.13 -1.35
N ILE A 27 -17.29 8.89 -0.09
CA ILE A 27 -18.17 8.21 0.88
C ILE A 27 -19.47 9.00 1.11
N GLU A 28 -19.37 10.32 1.23
CA GLU A 28 -20.51 11.19 1.53
C GLU A 28 -21.43 11.42 0.33
N ASN A 29 -20.88 11.41 -0.89
CA ASN A 29 -21.61 11.87 -2.08
C ASN A 29 -21.98 10.74 -3.06
N PHE A 30 -21.50 9.53 -2.86
CA PHE A 30 -21.75 8.39 -3.76
C PHE A 30 -22.14 7.14 -2.95
N ALA A 31 -22.80 6.21 -3.61
CA ALA A 31 -23.14 4.92 -3.03
C ALA A 31 -21.87 4.02 -3.00
N VAL A 32 -21.01 4.23 -2.00
CA VAL A 32 -19.77 3.52 -1.77
C VAL A 32 -19.96 2.46 -0.69
N ASP A 33 -19.47 1.26 -0.92
CA ASP A 33 -19.32 0.25 0.12
C ASP A 33 -18.13 0.63 1.01
N THR A 34 -18.40 1.18 2.18
CA THR A 34 -17.38 1.66 3.12
C THR A 34 -16.53 0.54 3.73
N GLY A 35 -16.98 -0.71 3.66
CA GLY A 35 -16.19 -1.88 4.02
C GLY A 35 -15.14 -2.27 2.95
N ARG A 36 -15.23 -1.71 1.75
CA ARG A 36 -14.41 -2.11 0.59
C ARG A 36 -13.78 -0.91 -0.12
N ILE A 37 -13.09 -0.07 0.64
CA ILE A 37 -12.29 1.04 0.13
C ILE A 37 -10.82 0.63 0.19
N TYR A 38 -10.13 0.80 -0.93
CA TYR A 38 -8.75 0.38 -1.11
C TYR A 38 -7.87 1.58 -1.46
N ALA A 39 -6.65 1.57 -0.97
CA ALA A 39 -5.63 2.53 -1.33
C ALA A 39 -4.55 1.89 -2.18
N ALA A 40 -3.96 2.66 -3.08
CA ALA A 40 -2.75 2.27 -3.78
C ALA A 40 -1.84 3.49 -3.91
N GLY A 41 -0.54 3.29 -3.75
CA GLY A 41 0.47 4.33 -3.91
C GLY A 41 1.75 3.77 -4.49
N TYR A 42 2.33 4.49 -5.47
CA TYR A 42 3.55 4.11 -6.14
C TYR A 42 4.57 5.24 -6.05
N SER A 43 5.84 4.91 -5.75
CA SER A 43 6.91 5.89 -5.63
C SER A 43 6.51 7.01 -4.65
N ALA A 44 6.61 8.28 -5.02
CA ALA A 44 6.15 9.40 -4.21
C ALA A 44 4.67 9.30 -3.76
N GLY A 45 3.82 8.65 -4.57
CA GLY A 45 2.45 8.31 -4.18
C GLY A 45 2.40 7.31 -3.02
N GLY A 46 3.38 6.41 -2.92
CA GLY A 46 3.52 5.50 -1.78
C GLY A 46 3.87 6.21 -0.48
N GLU A 47 4.79 7.20 -0.53
CA GLU A 47 5.09 8.06 0.63
C GLU A 47 3.82 8.76 1.14
N THR A 48 3.06 9.36 0.22
CA THR A 48 1.81 10.05 0.54
C THR A 48 0.77 9.10 1.12
N MET A 49 0.54 7.96 0.45
CA MET A 49 -0.54 7.05 0.84
C MET A 49 -0.24 6.26 2.10
N SER A 50 1.04 5.93 2.40
CA SER A 50 1.40 5.34 3.69
C SER A 50 1.06 6.28 4.86
N ARG A 51 1.27 7.60 4.70
CA ARG A 51 0.81 8.61 5.66
C ARG A 51 -0.71 8.67 5.74
N ALA A 52 -1.40 8.75 4.61
CA ALA A 52 -2.86 8.85 4.57
C ALA A 52 -3.54 7.66 5.24
N VAL A 53 -3.09 6.45 4.94
CA VAL A 53 -3.64 5.23 5.51
C VAL A 53 -3.35 5.16 7.02
N SER A 54 -2.15 5.55 7.48
CA SER A 54 -1.86 5.57 8.92
C SER A 54 -2.63 6.66 9.69
N MET A 55 -2.88 7.81 9.05
CA MET A 55 -3.66 8.90 9.68
C MET A 55 -5.16 8.57 9.81
N ARG A 56 -5.72 7.82 8.86
CA ARG A 56 -7.14 7.45 8.83
C ARG A 56 -7.32 5.98 8.42
N PRO A 57 -6.76 5.04 9.20
CA PRO A 57 -6.76 3.61 8.86
C PRO A 57 -8.18 3.04 8.73
N GLY A 58 -9.12 3.53 9.52
CA GLY A 58 -10.52 3.13 9.48
C GLY A 58 -11.23 3.39 8.16
N LEU A 59 -10.64 4.15 7.22
CA LEU A 59 -11.21 4.34 5.88
C LEU A 59 -10.91 3.15 4.94
N TYR A 60 -9.79 2.46 5.11
CA TYR A 60 -9.26 1.55 4.11
C TYR A 60 -9.30 0.09 4.56
N ALA A 61 -9.75 -0.81 3.70
CA ALA A 61 -9.71 -2.26 3.91
C ALA A 61 -8.33 -2.84 3.59
N ALA A 62 -7.70 -2.34 2.51
CA ALA A 62 -6.35 -2.73 2.13
C ALA A 62 -5.59 -1.61 1.44
N TYR A 63 -4.25 -1.73 1.46
CA TYR A 63 -3.32 -0.79 0.84
C TYR A 63 -2.24 -1.53 0.04
N LEU A 64 -2.09 -1.16 -1.24
CA LEU A 64 -0.98 -1.59 -2.10
C LEU A 64 0.11 -0.52 -2.11
N HIS A 65 1.26 -0.84 -1.51
CA HIS A 65 2.45 0.01 -1.38
C HIS A 65 3.51 -0.40 -2.39
N GLY A 66 3.64 0.34 -3.48
CA GLY A 66 4.51 0.01 -4.60
C GLY A 66 5.75 0.90 -4.71
N ALA A 67 6.93 0.29 -4.82
CA ALA A 67 8.22 0.93 -5.13
C ALA A 67 8.47 2.23 -4.35
N SER A 68 8.28 2.22 -3.03
CA SER A 68 8.34 3.40 -2.18
C SER A 68 8.93 3.11 -0.80
N GLN A 69 9.35 4.16 -0.11
CA GLN A 69 9.58 4.10 1.32
C GLN A 69 8.27 4.31 2.08
N TRP A 70 8.20 3.75 3.27
CA TRP A 70 7.07 3.95 4.18
C TRP A 70 7.30 5.19 5.04
N ASP A 71 6.35 6.10 5.05
CA ASP A 71 6.45 7.38 5.77
C ASP A 71 5.36 7.56 6.85
N GLY A 72 4.42 6.64 6.96
CA GLY A 72 3.37 6.64 7.98
C GLY A 72 3.76 5.91 9.26
N ASP A 73 2.91 6.01 10.28
CA ASP A 73 3.01 5.20 11.50
C ASP A 73 2.50 3.78 11.24
N TYR A 74 3.11 2.79 11.88
CA TYR A 74 2.75 1.38 11.71
C TYR A 74 1.62 0.92 12.64
N ALA A 75 1.64 1.36 13.90
CA ALA A 75 0.69 0.92 14.91
C ALA A 75 -0.78 1.14 14.53
N PRO A 76 -1.20 2.33 13.99
CA PRO A 76 -2.59 2.52 13.59
C PRO A 76 -3.06 1.55 12.50
N ILE A 77 -2.16 1.12 11.60
CA ILE A 77 -2.45 0.14 10.55
C ILE A 77 -2.86 -1.20 11.17
N ALA A 78 -2.03 -1.70 12.08
CA ALA A 78 -2.22 -2.97 12.76
C ALA A 78 -3.44 -2.96 13.69
N GLU A 79 -3.62 -1.91 14.48
CA GLU A 79 -4.76 -1.74 15.39
C GLU A 79 -6.11 -1.71 14.67
N ASN A 80 -6.14 -1.28 13.40
CA ASN A 80 -7.34 -1.24 12.58
C ASN A 80 -7.44 -2.40 11.58
N GLY A 81 -6.47 -3.32 11.55
CA GLY A 81 -6.47 -4.50 10.69
C GLY A 81 -6.47 -4.18 9.20
N VAL A 82 -5.80 -3.10 8.78
CA VAL A 82 -5.70 -2.74 7.36
C VAL A 82 -4.75 -3.71 6.66
N ALA A 83 -5.22 -4.45 5.68
CA ALA A 83 -4.34 -5.34 4.93
C ALA A 83 -3.32 -4.54 4.09
N VAL A 84 -2.05 -4.97 4.10
CA VAL A 84 -0.97 -4.26 3.39
C VAL A 84 -0.21 -5.21 2.48
N TYR A 85 -0.11 -4.83 1.21
CA TYR A 85 0.72 -5.50 0.23
C TYR A 85 1.87 -4.57 -0.18
N ILE A 86 3.10 -4.95 0.12
CA ILE A 86 4.31 -4.23 -0.25
C ILE A 86 4.92 -4.88 -1.48
N TYR A 87 5.20 -4.10 -2.51
CA TYR A 87 5.83 -4.56 -3.74
C TYR A 87 6.97 -3.63 -4.15
N MET A 88 8.17 -4.18 -4.33
CA MET A 88 9.34 -3.43 -4.76
C MET A 88 10.32 -4.34 -5.50
N ALA A 89 10.87 -3.89 -6.62
CA ALA A 89 11.94 -4.62 -7.29
C ALA A 89 13.16 -4.76 -6.37
N GLU A 90 13.81 -5.93 -6.34
CA GLU A 90 15.02 -6.11 -5.53
C GLU A 90 16.12 -5.12 -5.91
N GLY A 91 16.26 -4.85 -7.20
CA GLY A 91 17.22 -3.89 -7.76
C GLY A 91 16.71 -2.46 -7.87
N ASP A 92 15.64 -2.08 -7.15
CA ASP A 92 15.14 -0.70 -7.16
C ASP A 92 16.27 0.30 -6.92
N GLU A 93 16.55 1.13 -7.94
CA GLU A 93 17.69 2.04 -7.95
C GLU A 93 17.42 3.37 -7.25
N TYR A 94 16.18 3.61 -6.83
CA TYR A 94 15.79 4.86 -6.18
C TYR A 94 15.69 4.73 -4.66
N TYR A 95 14.85 3.80 -4.16
CA TYR A 95 14.66 3.58 -2.73
C TYR A 95 15.48 2.41 -2.20
N GLY A 96 15.66 1.36 -3.02
CA GLY A 96 16.28 0.10 -2.65
C GLY A 96 15.33 -0.82 -1.85
N SER A 97 15.36 -2.12 -2.15
CA SER A 97 14.46 -3.12 -1.54
C SER A 97 14.58 -3.26 -0.02
N ALA A 98 15.68 -2.82 0.57
CA ALA A 98 15.85 -2.77 2.03
C ALA A 98 14.77 -1.92 2.72
N LYS A 99 14.28 -0.86 2.08
CA LYS A 99 13.18 -0.02 2.59
C LYS A 99 11.86 -0.80 2.66
N ALA A 100 11.56 -1.58 1.64
CA ALA A 100 10.37 -2.44 1.61
C ALA A 100 10.42 -3.52 2.69
N ARG A 101 11.58 -4.19 2.84
CA ARG A 101 11.79 -5.22 3.88
C ARG A 101 11.64 -4.63 5.29
N SER A 102 12.25 -3.46 5.53
CA SER A 102 12.13 -2.78 6.83
C SER A 102 10.69 -2.36 7.12
N ALA A 103 9.94 -1.88 6.12
CA ALA A 103 8.53 -1.56 6.30
C ALA A 103 7.69 -2.81 6.63
N TYR A 104 7.98 -3.94 5.97
CA TYR A 104 7.33 -5.22 6.26
C TYR A 104 7.61 -5.68 7.70
N GLU A 105 8.88 -5.67 8.14
CA GLU A 105 9.29 -6.06 9.48
C GLU A 105 8.62 -5.20 10.55
N ASN A 106 8.59 -3.88 10.36
CA ASN A 106 7.93 -2.96 11.29
C ASN A 106 6.40 -3.13 11.33
N LEU A 107 5.76 -3.41 10.19
CA LEU A 107 4.34 -3.74 10.15
C LEU A 107 4.06 -5.06 10.88
N HIS A 108 4.86 -6.09 10.62
CA HIS A 108 4.73 -7.38 11.29
C HIS A 108 4.80 -7.22 12.81
N GLU A 109 5.84 -6.53 13.31
CA GLU A 109 5.98 -6.22 14.74
C GLU A 109 4.76 -5.42 15.27
N ALA A 110 4.25 -4.47 14.49
CA ALA A 110 3.07 -3.69 14.90
C ALA A 110 1.82 -4.58 15.03
N TYR A 111 1.61 -5.53 14.11
CA TYR A 111 0.50 -6.50 14.22
C TYR A 111 0.67 -7.44 15.42
N GLU A 112 1.88 -7.95 15.67
CA GLU A 112 2.17 -8.76 16.88
C GLU A 112 1.84 -7.96 18.15
N ASN A 113 2.29 -6.70 18.22
CA ASN A 113 2.01 -5.79 19.35
C ASN A 113 0.52 -5.48 19.52
N ALA A 114 -0.25 -5.51 18.43
CA ALA A 114 -1.71 -5.39 18.45
C ALA A 114 -2.44 -6.70 18.80
N GLY A 115 -1.70 -7.79 19.05
CA GLY A 115 -2.22 -9.07 19.50
C GLY A 115 -2.62 -10.04 18.39
N TRP A 116 -2.18 -9.81 17.16
CA TRP A 116 -2.44 -10.72 16.03
C TRP A 116 -1.52 -11.95 16.12
N SER A 117 -2.03 -13.11 15.72
CA SER A 117 -1.20 -14.31 15.53
C SER A 117 -0.46 -14.25 14.17
N ASP A 118 0.69 -14.92 14.06
CA ASP A 118 1.43 -15.04 12.79
C ASP A 118 0.53 -15.51 11.63
N THR A 119 -0.32 -16.50 11.91
CA THR A 119 -1.28 -17.04 10.93
C THR A 119 -2.29 -15.98 10.45
N ASP A 120 -2.65 -15.02 11.27
CA ASP A 120 -3.58 -13.96 10.89
C ASP A 120 -2.83 -12.81 10.21
N ILE A 121 -1.59 -12.53 10.63
CA ILE A 121 -0.69 -11.58 9.97
C ILE A 121 -0.41 -12.02 8.53
N ASP A 122 -0.12 -13.28 8.29
CA ASP A 122 0.11 -13.86 6.95
C ASP A 122 -1.08 -13.66 5.98
N LYS A 123 -2.29 -13.46 6.49
CA LYS A 123 -3.47 -13.19 5.67
C LYS A 123 -3.59 -11.74 5.24
N VAL A 124 -3.03 -10.80 6.03
CA VAL A 124 -3.21 -9.36 5.84
C VAL A 124 -1.93 -8.61 5.51
N LEU A 125 -0.77 -9.23 5.63
CA LEU A 125 0.52 -8.61 5.34
C LEU A 125 1.30 -9.44 4.32
N ARG A 126 1.60 -8.83 3.18
CA ARG A 126 2.33 -9.47 2.08
C ARG A 126 3.47 -8.59 1.60
N ILE A 127 4.60 -9.20 1.28
CA ILE A 127 5.72 -8.54 0.59
C ILE A 127 6.16 -9.35 -0.62
N GLU A 128 6.44 -8.67 -1.72
CA GLU A 128 7.15 -9.22 -2.86
C GLU A 128 8.29 -8.30 -3.28
N THR A 129 9.45 -8.91 -3.47
CA THR A 129 10.65 -8.23 -3.98
C THR A 129 11.22 -9.02 -5.14
N PRO A 130 10.56 -9.00 -6.33
CA PRO A 130 11.05 -9.74 -7.49
C PRO A 130 12.47 -9.32 -7.86
N ASP A 131 13.27 -10.29 -8.28
CA ASP A 131 14.66 -10.07 -8.65
C ASP A 131 14.81 -9.37 -10.02
N ASN A 132 16.02 -8.99 -10.37
CA ASN A 132 16.31 -8.35 -11.64
C ASN A 132 16.02 -9.25 -12.84
N ALA A 133 16.12 -10.57 -12.68
CA ALA A 133 15.86 -11.53 -13.77
C ALA A 133 14.38 -11.46 -14.20
N PHE A 134 13.46 -11.41 -13.23
CA PHE A 134 12.02 -11.24 -13.49
C PHE A 134 11.71 -10.03 -14.38
N PHE A 135 12.38 -8.89 -14.15
CA PHE A 135 12.19 -7.68 -14.94
C PHE A 135 12.90 -7.74 -16.29
N ASN A 136 14.13 -8.28 -16.31
CA ASN A 136 14.92 -8.41 -17.54
C ASN A 136 14.24 -9.32 -18.56
N GLU A 137 13.60 -10.40 -18.16
CA GLU A 137 12.80 -11.29 -19.01
C GLU A 137 11.63 -10.57 -19.70
N LYS A 138 11.15 -9.49 -19.09
CA LYS A 138 10.10 -8.60 -19.63
C LYS A 138 10.68 -7.43 -20.44
N GLY A 139 12.00 -7.35 -20.60
CA GLY A 139 12.66 -6.23 -21.28
C GLY A 139 12.71 -4.94 -20.45
N ILE A 140 12.55 -5.05 -19.13
CA ILE A 140 12.53 -3.91 -18.20
C ILE A 140 13.89 -3.82 -17.50
N TYR A 141 14.58 -2.69 -17.67
CA TYR A 141 15.91 -2.43 -17.12
C TYR A 141 15.98 -1.21 -16.19
N ASN A 142 14.86 -0.52 -16.01
CA ASN A 142 14.64 0.49 -14.97
C ASN A 142 13.73 -0.17 -13.93
N TYR A 143 14.31 -0.66 -12.85
CA TYR A 143 13.57 -1.50 -11.89
C TYR A 143 12.64 -0.66 -11.02
N HIS A 144 13.02 0.58 -10.70
CA HIS A 144 12.11 1.49 -10.02
C HIS A 144 10.86 1.73 -10.86
N GLY A 145 11.02 2.23 -12.10
CA GLY A 145 9.89 2.50 -12.98
C GLY A 145 9.14 1.24 -13.39
N GLY A 146 9.85 0.13 -13.58
CA GLY A 146 9.28 -1.14 -14.02
C GLY A 146 8.46 -1.89 -12.97
N ALA A 147 8.65 -1.57 -11.69
CA ALA A 147 7.86 -2.19 -10.62
C ALA A 147 6.35 -1.86 -10.69
N ASN A 148 5.94 -0.93 -11.58
CA ASN A 148 4.53 -0.66 -11.86
C ASN A 148 3.77 -1.86 -12.44
N VAL A 149 4.46 -2.90 -12.91
CA VAL A 149 3.84 -4.18 -13.33
C VAL A 149 2.97 -4.82 -12.25
N VAL A 150 3.15 -4.44 -10.98
CA VAL A 150 2.28 -4.90 -9.87
C VAL A 150 0.82 -4.58 -10.11
N PHE A 151 0.51 -3.47 -10.79
CA PHE A 151 -0.85 -3.04 -11.09
C PHE A 151 -1.46 -3.75 -12.31
N ASP A 152 -0.63 -4.42 -13.11
CA ASP A 152 -1.06 -5.15 -14.31
C ASP A 152 -1.33 -6.64 -13.99
N ASP A 153 -0.95 -7.11 -12.81
CA ASP A 153 -1.15 -8.49 -12.37
C ASP A 153 -2.50 -8.66 -11.67
N PRO A 154 -3.43 -9.44 -12.26
CA PRO A 154 -4.73 -9.68 -11.66
C PRO A 154 -4.67 -10.35 -10.28
N ASP A 155 -3.67 -11.19 -10.01
CA ASP A 155 -3.54 -11.88 -8.72
C ASP A 155 -3.18 -10.89 -7.61
N ASN A 156 -2.33 -9.90 -7.90
CA ASN A 156 -1.99 -8.84 -6.97
C ASN A 156 -3.22 -7.97 -6.64
N LEU A 157 -3.95 -7.55 -7.68
CA LEU A 157 -5.16 -6.76 -7.49
C LEU A 157 -6.26 -7.56 -6.78
N ASN A 158 -6.45 -8.84 -7.14
CA ASN A 158 -7.40 -9.73 -6.48
C ASN A 158 -7.08 -9.90 -4.99
N TRP A 159 -5.80 -10.01 -4.62
CA TRP A 159 -5.41 -10.05 -3.22
C TRP A 159 -5.88 -8.79 -2.48
N VAL A 160 -5.63 -7.60 -3.03
CA VAL A 160 -6.05 -6.33 -2.42
C VAL A 160 -7.57 -6.25 -2.27
N ILE A 161 -8.33 -6.54 -3.34
CA ILE A 161 -9.79 -6.41 -3.34
C ILE A 161 -10.52 -7.56 -2.62
N SER A 162 -9.81 -8.62 -2.23
CA SER A 162 -10.38 -9.72 -1.44
C SER A 162 -10.62 -9.34 0.03
N HIS A 163 -9.97 -8.26 0.51
CA HIS A 163 -10.10 -7.80 1.88
C HIS A 163 -11.34 -6.91 2.06
N SER A 164 -11.92 -6.99 3.25
CA SER A 164 -13.00 -6.10 3.67
C SER A 164 -12.86 -5.79 5.16
N LYS A 165 -13.26 -4.61 5.55
CA LYS A 165 -13.43 -4.30 6.96
C LYS A 165 -14.67 -5.02 7.49
N GLY A 166 -14.57 -5.54 8.69
CA GLY A 166 -15.70 -6.12 9.40
C GLY A 166 -16.78 -5.11 9.80
#